data_280d06ee2a24f88cf0ded0df296779aa
#
_entry.id   280d06ee2a24f88cf0ded0df296779aa
#
_cell.length_a   1.000
_cell.length_b   1.000
_cell.length_c   1.000
_cell.angle_alpha   90.00
_cell.angle_beta   90.00
_cell.angle_gamma   90.00
#
_symmetry.space_group_name_H-M   'P 1'
#
loop_
_entity.id
_entity.type
_entity.pdbx_description
1 polymer ?
#
loop_
_entity_poly.entity_id
_entity_poly.type
_entity_poly.pdbx_seq_one_letter_code
_entity_poly.pdbx_strand_id
1 'polypeptide(L)'
;LQKSLGDAEDTQVLDTTKFEFGRYYKFDIVATVKEDVEGGADIENTATQIVHQYDPTSKSVVTPEKPTQKRVINVPIEVEFNFTKKLEGRELKDQEFTFVLKAEDGTEIETVKNDKDGNVKFKAIEYNKNQAGTYKYTIEEVAGTDGTVTYDKMKAEVTVEVKYDGTAKALITKVTDAEDKEFNNTVTPPGTPEFQPKKFVVKDEKFDTTGDKLVDDDAELTDAVTDTKADPYADKTDNNEAQNINTSTLKKGDKVVYQVWLDTTKFDVNNKDYIQSVGITDNYDEENLTVDANNIK
;
A
#
# COMPACT_ATOMS: atom_id res chain seq x y z
N LEU A 1 38.63 19.52 38.27
CA LEU A 1 37.86 18.40 37.68
C LEU A 1 38.55 18.00 36.38
N GLN A 2 39.16 16.84 36.36
CA GLN A 2 39.72 16.30 35.11
C GLN A 2 38.61 15.53 34.41
N LYS A 3 38.27 15.95 33.19
CA LYS A 3 37.26 15.29 32.37
C LYS A 3 37.99 14.39 31.39
N SER A 4 37.80 13.10 31.48
CA SER A 4 38.15 12.13 30.46
C SER A 4 36.85 11.51 29.95
N LEU A 5 36.60 11.59 28.66
CA LEU A 5 35.45 10.98 28.01
C LEU A 5 35.99 10.10 26.89
N GLY A 6 36.32 8.88 27.21
CA GLY A 6 36.74 7.91 26.22
C GLY A 6 36.61 6.54 26.84
N ASP A 7 36.00 5.62 26.22
CA ASP A 7 35.76 4.24 26.61
C ASP A 7 35.06 3.99 27.98
N ALA A 8 34.30 2.95 28.09
CA ALA A 8 33.19 2.64 28.97
C ALA A 8 33.37 2.88 30.52
N GLU A 9 34.50 3.38 31.01
CA GLU A 9 34.73 3.60 32.43
C GLU A 9 35.43 4.93 32.73
N ASP A 10 34.74 6.05 32.43
CA ASP A 10 35.26 7.37 32.79
C ASP A 10 35.06 7.67 34.28
N THR A 11 36.15 7.72 35.03
CA THR A 11 36.15 8.13 36.43
C THR A 11 36.47 9.62 36.56
N GLN A 12 35.53 10.38 37.15
CA GLN A 12 35.75 11.77 37.52
C GLN A 12 36.34 11.80 38.93
N VAL A 13 37.57 12.28 39.08
CA VAL A 13 38.23 12.40 40.36
C VAL A 13 38.08 13.83 40.88
N LEU A 14 37.50 13.97 42.05
CA LEU A 14 37.41 15.24 42.78
C LEU A 14 38.69 15.53 43.51
N ASP A 15 39.24 16.72 43.28
CA ASP A 15 40.32 17.24 44.12
C ASP A 15 39.78 17.58 45.50
N THR A 16 40.20 16.81 46.52
CA THR A 16 39.74 16.94 47.89
C THR A 16 40.05 18.29 48.51
N THR A 17 40.96 19.07 47.94
CA THR A 17 41.24 20.44 48.40
C THR A 17 40.15 21.46 47.99
N LYS A 18 39.24 21.07 47.13
CA LYS A 18 38.22 21.92 46.51
C LYS A 18 36.80 21.59 46.95
N PHE A 19 36.60 20.64 47.88
CA PHE A 19 35.24 20.37 48.39
C PHE A 19 35.19 20.49 49.89
N GLU A 20 34.00 20.87 50.40
CA GLU A 20 33.73 21.02 51.80
C GLU A 20 33.00 19.79 52.34
N PHE A 21 33.38 19.29 53.50
CA PHE A 21 32.67 18.21 54.15
C PHE A 21 31.25 18.64 54.61
N GLY A 22 30.31 17.71 54.53
CA GLY A 22 28.92 17.99 54.90
C GLY A 22 28.11 18.71 53.83
N ARG A 23 28.62 18.78 52.59
CA ARG A 23 27.94 19.35 51.44
C ARG A 23 27.52 18.28 50.46
N TYR A 24 26.52 18.57 49.63
CA TYR A 24 26.12 17.80 48.47
C TYR A 24 26.72 18.43 47.21
N TYR A 25 27.28 17.59 46.37
CA TYR A 25 27.81 18.02 45.07
C TYR A 25 27.02 17.34 43.95
N LYS A 26 26.62 18.14 42.98
CA LYS A 26 25.84 17.68 41.82
C LYS A 26 26.75 17.62 40.61
N PHE A 27 26.64 16.52 39.88
CA PHE A 27 27.28 16.33 38.58
C PHE A 27 26.20 16.16 37.53
N ASP A 28 26.29 16.96 36.49
CA ASP A 28 25.44 16.82 35.31
C ASP A 28 26.25 16.15 34.21
N ILE A 29 25.78 14.99 33.74
CA ILE A 29 26.34 14.23 32.64
C ILE A 29 25.37 14.40 31.50
N VAL A 30 25.83 15.06 30.43
CA VAL A 30 25.06 15.23 29.20
C VAL A 30 25.49 14.14 28.23
N ALA A 31 24.53 13.34 27.75
CA ALA A 31 24.75 12.30 26.78
C ALA A 31 23.74 12.43 25.63
N THR A 32 24.15 12.04 24.45
CA THR A 32 23.29 11.97 23.28
C THR A 32 23.05 10.50 22.94
N VAL A 33 21.80 10.14 22.68
CA VAL A 33 21.47 8.80 22.17
C VAL A 33 22.06 8.69 20.77
N LYS A 34 22.79 7.61 20.51
CA LYS A 34 23.41 7.39 19.19
C LYS A 34 22.33 7.08 18.15
N GLU A 35 22.59 7.49 16.90
CA GLU A 35 21.65 7.28 15.78
C GLU A 35 21.47 5.80 15.42
N ASP A 36 22.44 4.96 15.71
CA ASP A 36 22.45 3.53 15.43
C ASP A 36 21.82 2.67 16.53
N VAL A 37 21.21 3.28 17.54
CA VAL A 37 20.50 2.54 18.59
C VAL A 37 19.19 2.00 18.02
N GLU A 38 18.99 0.71 18.22
CA GLU A 38 17.79 0.02 17.77
C GLU A 38 16.53 0.59 18.45
N GLY A 39 15.47 0.83 17.66
CA GLY A 39 14.19 1.25 18.18
C GLY A 39 13.63 0.25 19.20
N GLY A 40 13.03 0.77 20.27
CA GLY A 40 12.51 -0.04 21.36
C GLY A 40 13.52 -0.39 22.46
N ALA A 41 14.82 -0.18 22.23
CA ALA A 41 15.86 -0.58 23.19
C ALA A 41 15.80 0.20 24.51
N ASP A 42 16.09 -0.50 25.62
CA ASP A 42 16.35 0.13 26.92
C ASP A 42 17.82 0.56 27.01
N ILE A 43 18.04 1.82 27.38
CA ILE A 43 19.36 2.36 27.67
C ILE A 43 19.49 2.50 29.18
N GLU A 44 20.42 1.74 29.75
CA GLU A 44 20.65 1.70 31.20
C GLU A 44 21.83 2.57 31.58
N ASN A 45 21.71 3.34 32.68
CA ASN A 45 22.79 4.11 33.24
C ASN A 45 22.88 3.90 34.76
N THR A 46 24.11 3.68 35.21
CA THR A 46 24.44 3.55 36.63
C THR A 46 25.74 4.32 36.90
N ALA A 47 25.76 5.14 37.93
CA ALA A 47 26.99 5.77 38.38
C ALA A 47 27.47 5.08 39.69
N THR A 48 28.76 5.10 39.93
CA THR A 48 29.35 4.54 41.13
C THR A 48 30.12 5.63 41.86
N GLN A 49 29.81 5.79 43.13
CA GLN A 49 30.63 6.64 44.02
C GLN A 49 31.81 5.81 44.50
N ILE A 50 33.02 6.31 44.29
CA ILE A 50 34.27 5.69 44.69
C ILE A 50 34.93 6.61 45.72
N VAL A 51 35.34 6.06 46.87
CA VAL A 51 36.04 6.79 47.89
C VAL A 51 37.41 6.16 48.11
N HIS A 52 38.47 6.92 47.94
CA HIS A 52 39.83 6.49 48.32
C HIS A 52 40.10 6.93 49.74
N GLN A 53 40.15 6.03 50.64
CA GLN A 53 40.29 6.29 52.05
C GLN A 53 41.50 5.56 52.65
N TYR A 54 42.37 6.27 53.35
CA TYR A 54 43.42 5.63 54.12
C TYR A 54 42.84 4.96 55.35
N ASP A 55 43.07 3.65 55.50
CA ASP A 55 42.72 2.90 56.71
C ASP A 55 43.96 2.79 57.59
N PRO A 56 43.95 3.42 58.76
CA PRO A 56 45.07 3.38 59.67
C PRO A 56 45.31 1.98 60.31
N THR A 57 44.31 1.11 60.30
CA THR A 57 44.40 -0.25 60.84
C THR A 57 45.16 -1.17 59.89
N SER A 58 44.76 -1.18 58.64
CA SER A 58 45.46 -1.97 57.61
C SER A 58 46.70 -1.24 57.06
N LYS A 59 46.90 0.03 57.39
CA LYS A 59 47.98 0.90 56.88
C LYS A 59 47.99 0.97 55.37
N SER A 60 46.83 0.91 54.70
CA SER A 60 46.67 0.91 53.28
C SER A 60 45.53 1.82 52.84
N VAL A 61 45.49 2.15 51.55
CA VAL A 61 44.34 2.82 50.97
C VAL A 61 43.28 1.76 50.64
N VAL A 62 42.10 1.96 51.15
CA VAL A 62 40.89 1.20 50.81
C VAL A 62 40.02 2.02 49.88
N THR A 63 39.33 1.33 48.98
CA THR A 63 38.53 1.98 47.95
C THR A 63 37.11 1.44 47.96
N PRO A 64 36.30 1.83 48.96
CA PRO A 64 34.90 1.45 48.99
C PRO A 64 34.14 2.09 47.82
N GLU A 65 33.35 1.29 47.18
CA GLU A 65 32.48 1.69 46.05
C GLU A 65 31.03 1.52 46.43
N LYS A 66 30.20 2.46 45.99
CA LYS A 66 28.75 2.39 46.15
C LYS A 66 28.04 2.82 44.86
N PRO A 67 27.45 1.88 44.15
CA PRO A 67 26.70 2.21 42.95
C PRO A 67 25.42 2.99 43.30
N THR A 68 25.01 3.87 42.42
CA THR A 68 23.70 4.52 42.45
C THR A 68 22.61 3.54 42.05
N GLN A 69 21.37 3.96 42.14
CA GLN A 69 20.29 3.24 41.50
C GLN A 69 20.45 3.32 40.00
N LYS A 70 20.22 2.18 39.33
CA LYS A 70 20.12 2.12 37.87
C LYS A 70 18.96 2.98 37.38
N ARG A 71 19.18 3.76 36.35
CA ARG A 71 18.17 4.52 35.63
C ARG A 71 18.07 3.99 34.23
N VAL A 72 16.86 3.94 33.66
CA VAL A 72 16.58 3.40 32.36
C VAL A 72 15.78 4.42 31.59
N ILE A 73 16.18 4.69 30.36
CA ILE A 73 15.36 5.35 29.34
C ILE A 73 15.08 4.35 28.23
N ASN A 74 14.01 4.56 27.48
CA ASN A 74 13.63 3.68 26.40
C ASN A 74 13.60 4.48 25.10
N VAL A 75 14.17 3.93 24.04
CA VAL A 75 14.07 4.48 22.69
C VAL A 75 12.71 4.06 22.11
N PRO A 76 11.92 4.97 21.53
CA PRO A 76 10.66 4.60 20.88
C PRO A 76 10.90 3.60 19.75
N ILE A 77 9.89 2.77 19.48
CA ILE A 77 9.85 1.94 18.28
C ILE A 77 8.87 2.56 17.28
N GLU A 78 9.28 2.61 16.03
CA GLU A 78 8.50 3.21 14.94
C GLU A 78 7.82 2.16 14.09
N VAL A 79 6.60 2.44 13.66
CA VAL A 79 5.84 1.61 12.71
C VAL A 79 5.41 2.48 11.54
N GLU A 80 5.82 2.07 10.34
CA GLU A 80 5.50 2.76 9.09
C GLU A 80 4.21 2.21 8.45
N PHE A 81 3.47 3.10 7.81
CA PHE A 81 2.25 2.79 7.04
C PHE A 81 2.46 3.22 5.59
N ASN A 82 2.75 2.24 4.74
CA ASN A 82 3.06 2.45 3.33
C ASN A 82 2.02 1.74 2.47
N PHE A 83 1.38 2.49 1.58
CA PHE A 83 0.37 2.03 0.63
C PHE A 83 0.72 2.53 -0.77
N THR A 84 -0.01 2.06 -1.76
CA THR A 84 0.15 2.47 -3.14
C THR A 84 -1.16 2.96 -3.73
N LYS A 85 -1.07 3.85 -4.72
CA LYS A 85 -2.17 4.34 -5.51
C LYS A 85 -1.96 4.02 -6.97
N LYS A 86 -2.97 3.47 -7.61
CA LYS A 86 -3.02 3.22 -9.04
C LYS A 86 -4.21 3.93 -9.65
N LEU A 87 -4.02 4.47 -10.84
CA LEU A 87 -5.05 5.12 -11.62
C LEU A 87 -5.10 4.49 -13.01
N GLU A 88 -6.26 3.97 -13.37
CA GLU A 88 -6.51 3.46 -14.70
C GLU A 88 -7.23 4.53 -15.56
N GLY A 89 -6.92 4.57 -16.85
CA GLY A 89 -7.55 5.48 -17.82
C GLY A 89 -6.74 6.74 -18.13
N ARG A 90 -5.83 7.17 -17.29
CA ARG A 90 -4.83 8.22 -17.53
C ARG A 90 -3.66 8.14 -16.54
N GLU A 91 -2.64 8.92 -16.80
CA GLU A 91 -1.50 9.02 -15.88
C GLU A 91 -1.90 9.64 -14.53
N LEU A 92 -1.36 9.06 -13.47
CA LEU A 92 -1.48 9.55 -12.11
C LEU A 92 -0.63 10.81 -11.94
N LYS A 93 -1.18 11.82 -11.28
CA LYS A 93 -0.46 13.06 -10.97
C LYS A 93 0.02 13.07 -9.52
N ASP A 94 1.07 13.84 -9.29
CA ASP A 94 1.55 14.12 -7.94
C ASP A 94 0.47 14.83 -7.10
N GLN A 95 0.29 14.40 -5.86
CA GLN A 95 -0.65 14.97 -4.89
C GLN A 95 -2.11 15.05 -5.36
N GLU A 96 -2.54 14.08 -6.15
CA GLU A 96 -3.87 14.09 -6.74
C GLU A 96 -4.95 13.52 -5.81
N PHE A 97 -4.70 12.38 -5.20
CA PHE A 97 -5.65 11.69 -4.32
C PHE A 97 -5.25 11.84 -2.86
N THR A 98 -6.25 11.88 -2.01
CA THR A 98 -6.08 12.11 -0.56
C THR A 98 -6.42 10.84 0.21
N PHE A 99 -5.58 10.51 1.20
CA PHE A 99 -5.74 9.34 2.05
C PHE A 99 -5.71 9.76 3.51
N VAL A 100 -6.49 9.08 4.33
CA VAL A 100 -6.59 9.35 5.76
C VAL A 100 -6.28 8.09 6.55
N LEU A 101 -5.41 8.24 7.54
CA LEU A 101 -5.10 7.24 8.55
C LEU A 101 -5.94 7.56 9.80
N LYS A 102 -6.71 6.58 10.26
CA LYS A 102 -7.60 6.70 11.41
C LYS A 102 -7.25 5.68 12.48
N ALA A 103 -7.45 6.06 13.74
CA ALA A 103 -7.46 5.14 14.86
C ALA A 103 -8.75 4.30 14.91
N GLU A 104 -8.79 3.27 15.76
CA GLU A 104 -9.94 2.37 15.95
C GLU A 104 -11.24 3.11 16.31
N ASP A 105 -11.14 4.21 17.03
CA ASP A 105 -12.29 5.05 17.41
C ASP A 105 -12.76 6.01 16.31
N GLY A 106 -12.12 5.95 15.13
CA GLY A 106 -12.42 6.82 13.99
C GLY A 106 -11.71 8.18 14.01
N THR A 107 -10.89 8.45 15.04
CA THR A 107 -10.10 9.69 15.10
C THR A 107 -9.08 9.73 13.97
N GLU A 108 -9.07 10.81 13.20
CA GLU A 108 -8.07 11.04 12.16
C GLU A 108 -6.71 11.36 12.78
N ILE A 109 -5.70 10.57 12.38
CA ILE A 109 -4.32 10.71 12.85
C ILE A 109 -3.53 11.57 11.87
N GLU A 110 -3.62 11.25 10.59
CA GLU A 110 -2.90 11.96 9.54
C GLU A 110 -3.64 11.85 8.21
N THR A 111 -3.48 12.89 7.41
CA THR A 111 -3.97 12.94 6.03
C THR A 111 -2.79 13.20 5.11
N VAL A 112 -2.64 12.36 4.08
CA VAL A 112 -1.56 12.45 3.09
C VAL A 112 -2.10 12.37 1.68
N LYS A 113 -1.24 12.64 0.71
CA LYS A 113 -1.53 12.47 -0.71
C LYS A 113 -0.51 11.54 -1.36
N ASN A 114 -0.89 10.93 -2.48
CA ASN A 114 0.04 10.15 -3.29
C ASN A 114 1.15 11.02 -3.87
N ASP A 115 2.33 10.44 -4.05
CA ASP A 115 3.35 11.01 -4.92
C ASP A 115 3.10 10.67 -6.40
N LYS A 116 3.94 11.19 -7.29
CA LYS A 116 3.86 10.94 -8.75
C LYS A 116 4.01 9.46 -9.14
N ASP A 117 4.67 8.67 -8.29
CA ASP A 117 4.95 7.25 -8.52
C ASP A 117 3.88 6.36 -7.84
N GLY A 118 2.85 6.98 -7.24
CA GLY A 118 1.74 6.30 -6.58
C GLY A 118 2.02 5.89 -5.14
N ASN A 119 3.14 6.32 -4.54
CA ASN A 119 3.36 6.00 -3.13
C ASN A 119 2.48 6.85 -2.22
N VAL A 120 1.88 6.20 -1.23
CA VAL A 120 1.09 6.81 -0.16
C VAL A 120 1.78 6.49 1.16
N LYS A 121 2.48 7.47 1.72
CA LYS A 121 3.31 7.31 2.91
C LYS A 121 2.83 8.20 4.03
N PHE A 122 2.50 7.58 5.15
CA PHE A 122 2.20 8.27 6.41
C PHE A 122 3.47 8.39 7.25
N LYS A 123 3.47 9.34 8.17
CA LYS A 123 4.53 9.41 9.19
C LYS A 123 4.48 8.15 10.05
N ALA A 124 5.66 7.67 10.41
CA ALA A 124 5.74 6.56 11.33
C ALA A 124 5.07 6.90 12.68
N ILE A 125 4.34 5.95 13.23
CA ILE A 125 3.80 6.08 14.58
C ILE A 125 4.82 5.54 15.56
N GLU A 126 5.20 6.36 16.54
CA GLU A 126 6.13 6.01 17.60
C GLU A 126 5.39 5.41 18.80
N TYR A 127 5.93 4.32 19.35
CA TYR A 127 5.45 3.70 20.57
C TYR A 127 6.57 3.65 21.60
N ASN A 128 6.25 4.07 22.82
CA ASN A 128 7.15 3.97 23.98
C ASN A 128 6.72 2.84 24.90
N LYS A 129 7.55 2.56 25.90
CA LYS A 129 7.35 1.44 26.85
C LYS A 129 6.01 1.46 27.58
N ASN A 130 5.41 2.64 27.79
CA ASN A 130 4.12 2.79 28.48
C ASN A 130 2.92 2.55 27.56
N GLN A 131 3.16 2.33 26.27
CA GLN A 131 2.16 2.13 25.23
C GLN A 131 2.10 0.66 24.78
N ALA A 132 2.43 -0.28 25.66
CA ALA A 132 2.17 -1.69 25.37
C ALA A 132 0.67 -1.93 25.22
N GLY A 133 0.26 -2.58 24.13
CA GLY A 133 -1.14 -2.79 23.77
C GLY A 133 -1.33 -3.23 22.33
N THR A 134 -2.59 -3.33 21.94
CA THR A 134 -2.99 -3.61 20.55
C THR A 134 -3.70 -2.39 20.01
N TYR A 135 -3.26 -1.93 18.85
CA TYR A 135 -3.78 -0.76 18.16
C TYR A 135 -4.27 -1.18 16.80
N LYS A 136 -5.44 -0.69 16.42
CA LYS A 136 -6.00 -0.91 15.09
C LYS A 136 -6.12 0.40 14.36
N TYR A 137 -5.79 0.35 13.10
CA TYR A 137 -5.79 1.50 12.21
C TYR A 137 -6.56 1.17 10.96
N THR A 138 -7.20 2.17 10.40
CA THR A 138 -7.89 2.07 9.11
C THR A 138 -7.34 3.15 8.19
N ILE A 139 -7.01 2.75 6.98
CA ILE A 139 -6.57 3.66 5.93
C ILE A 139 -7.65 3.67 4.84
N GLU A 140 -8.11 4.84 4.46
CA GLU A 140 -9.16 5.05 3.47
C GLU A 140 -8.75 6.12 2.49
N GLU A 141 -9.20 5.99 1.24
CA GLU A 141 -9.16 7.10 0.29
C GLU A 141 -10.33 8.04 0.53
N VAL A 142 -10.06 9.34 0.49
CA VAL A 142 -11.09 10.36 0.56
C VAL A 142 -11.62 10.62 -0.85
N ALA A 143 -12.87 10.26 -1.12
CA ALA A 143 -13.49 10.51 -2.41
C ALA A 143 -13.50 12.01 -2.74
N GLY A 144 -12.99 12.34 -3.90
CA GLY A 144 -13.03 13.71 -4.42
C GLY A 144 -14.37 14.05 -5.07
N THR A 145 -14.39 15.19 -5.75
CA THR A 145 -15.60 15.70 -6.43
C THR A 145 -15.57 15.53 -7.94
N ASP A 146 -14.52 14.91 -8.49
CA ASP A 146 -14.42 14.64 -9.92
C ASP A 146 -15.34 13.47 -10.30
N GLY A 147 -16.45 13.79 -10.96
CA GLY A 147 -17.46 12.82 -11.40
C GLY A 147 -16.97 11.86 -12.49
N THR A 148 -15.80 12.11 -13.07
CA THR A 148 -15.19 11.19 -14.05
C THR A 148 -14.36 10.11 -13.40
N VAL A 149 -14.08 10.21 -12.09
CA VAL A 149 -13.29 9.28 -11.32
C VAL A 149 -14.18 8.35 -10.50
N THR A 150 -14.02 7.07 -10.69
CA THR A 150 -14.53 6.06 -9.76
C THR A 150 -13.48 5.84 -8.68
N TYR A 151 -13.77 6.31 -7.47
CA TYR A 151 -12.89 6.23 -6.32
C TYR A 151 -12.94 4.86 -5.67
N ASP A 152 -11.80 4.39 -5.19
CA ASP A 152 -11.71 3.17 -4.40
C ASP A 152 -12.47 3.34 -3.07
N LYS A 153 -13.17 2.30 -2.66
CA LYS A 153 -13.91 2.25 -1.39
C LYS A 153 -13.25 1.33 -0.38
N MET A 154 -12.03 0.89 -0.67
CA MET A 154 -11.27 0.02 0.20
C MET A 154 -11.04 0.68 1.56
N LYS A 155 -11.13 -0.13 2.59
CA LYS A 155 -10.74 0.20 3.96
C LYS A 155 -9.64 -0.77 4.36
N ALA A 156 -8.41 -0.31 4.30
CA ALA A 156 -7.27 -1.12 4.65
C ALA A 156 -7.09 -1.12 6.18
N GLU A 157 -7.22 -2.28 6.81
CA GLU A 157 -7.09 -2.44 8.26
C GLU A 157 -5.70 -2.94 8.61
N VAL A 158 -5.02 -2.25 9.53
CA VAL A 158 -3.71 -2.62 10.06
C VAL A 158 -3.80 -2.77 11.57
N THR A 159 -3.27 -3.86 12.10
CA THR A 159 -3.18 -4.10 13.54
C THR A 159 -1.73 -4.10 13.97
N VAL A 160 -1.41 -3.30 15.00
CA VAL A 160 -0.08 -3.21 15.61
C VAL A 160 -0.17 -3.70 17.05
N GLU A 161 0.50 -4.81 17.35
CA GLU A 161 0.70 -5.28 18.72
C GLU A 161 2.05 -4.75 19.23
N VAL A 162 2.03 -4.00 20.32
CA VAL A 162 3.22 -3.48 21.00
C VAL A 162 3.39 -4.22 22.33
N LYS A 163 4.54 -4.84 22.54
CA LYS A 163 4.86 -5.59 23.76
C LYS A 163 6.26 -5.20 24.26
N TYR A 164 6.43 -5.20 25.56
CA TYR A 164 7.76 -5.11 26.16
C TYR A 164 8.28 -6.51 26.45
N ASP A 165 9.43 -6.85 25.84
CA ASP A 165 10.15 -8.08 26.14
C ASP A 165 11.18 -7.82 27.26
N GLY A 166 10.90 -8.34 28.44
CA GLY A 166 11.78 -8.17 29.61
C GLY A 166 13.11 -8.92 29.48
N THR A 167 13.20 -9.94 28.58
CA THR A 167 14.44 -10.68 28.33
C THR A 167 15.34 -9.91 27.38
N ALA A 168 14.78 -9.42 26.29
CA ALA A 168 15.47 -8.55 25.34
C ALA A 168 15.70 -7.13 25.88
N LYS A 169 14.97 -6.73 26.93
CA LYS A 169 14.93 -5.35 27.48
C LYS A 169 14.60 -4.33 26.37
N ALA A 170 13.61 -4.65 25.57
CA ALA A 170 13.21 -3.84 24.44
C ALA A 170 11.70 -3.91 24.22
N LEU A 171 11.15 -2.87 23.56
CA LEU A 171 9.86 -2.96 22.93
C LEU A 171 9.99 -3.79 21.67
N ILE A 172 8.97 -4.59 21.42
CA ILE A 172 8.81 -5.33 20.16
C ILE A 172 7.45 -5.03 19.58
N THR A 173 7.35 -4.97 18.26
CA THR A 173 6.08 -4.81 17.55
C THR A 173 5.84 -6.01 16.66
N LYS A 174 4.56 -6.34 16.51
CA LYS A 174 4.08 -7.24 15.47
C LYS A 174 3.01 -6.51 14.69
N VAL A 175 3.27 -6.29 13.41
CA VAL A 175 2.34 -5.66 12.50
C VAL A 175 1.60 -6.76 11.72
N THR A 176 0.27 -6.69 11.73
CA THR A 176 -0.58 -7.45 10.81
C THR A 176 -1.12 -6.46 9.81
N ASP A 177 -0.55 -6.49 8.62
CA ASP A 177 -0.88 -5.60 7.52
C ASP A 177 -2.26 -5.93 6.93
N ALA A 178 -2.83 -4.95 6.22
CA ALA A 178 -3.97 -5.15 5.35
C ALA A 178 -3.66 -6.19 4.26
N GLU A 179 -4.66 -6.96 3.87
CA GLU A 179 -4.54 -7.95 2.77
C GLU A 179 -4.27 -7.25 1.43
N ASP A 180 -4.86 -6.08 1.23
CA ASP A 180 -4.65 -5.22 0.08
C ASP A 180 -4.08 -3.87 0.53
N LYS A 181 -3.03 -3.43 -0.18
CA LYS A 181 -2.33 -2.16 0.06
C LYS A 181 -2.37 -1.23 -1.14
N GLU A 182 -3.11 -1.57 -2.18
CA GLU A 182 -3.19 -0.79 -3.41
C GLU A 182 -4.60 -0.21 -3.59
N PHE A 183 -4.70 1.11 -3.55
CA PHE A 183 -5.94 1.83 -3.86
C PHE A 183 -6.06 2.03 -5.38
N ASN A 184 -7.14 1.54 -5.97
CA ASN A 184 -7.35 1.52 -7.40
C ASN A 184 -8.51 2.44 -7.82
N ASN A 185 -8.21 3.49 -8.58
CA ASN A 185 -9.23 4.34 -9.19
C ASN A 185 -9.26 4.14 -10.70
N THR A 186 -10.43 4.33 -11.26
CA THR A 186 -10.63 4.31 -12.71
C THR A 186 -11.18 5.65 -13.16
N VAL A 187 -10.59 6.22 -14.21
CA VAL A 187 -11.10 7.44 -14.86
C VAL A 187 -11.93 7.05 -16.06
N THR A 188 -13.17 7.49 -16.05
CA THR A 188 -14.04 7.44 -17.24
C THR A 188 -14.12 8.85 -17.81
N PRO A 189 -13.53 9.12 -18.97
CA PRO A 189 -13.58 10.44 -19.57
C PRO A 189 -15.03 10.91 -19.78
N PRO A 190 -15.31 12.20 -19.66
CA PRO A 190 -16.63 12.75 -19.94
C PRO A 190 -17.04 12.38 -21.36
N GLY A 191 -18.22 11.81 -21.54
CA GLY A 191 -18.72 11.39 -22.84
C GLY A 191 -18.18 10.05 -23.34
N THR A 192 -17.43 9.31 -22.52
CA THR A 192 -17.14 7.90 -22.83
C THR A 192 -18.42 7.11 -22.65
N PRO A 193 -18.95 6.50 -23.72
CA PRO A 193 -20.17 5.72 -23.61
C PRO A 193 -19.94 4.48 -22.72
N GLU A 194 -20.96 4.11 -21.96
CA GLU A 194 -20.96 2.79 -21.31
C GLU A 194 -21.10 1.73 -22.39
N PHE A 195 -19.99 1.10 -22.70
CA PHE A 195 -20.00 -0.03 -23.62
C PHE A 195 -20.51 -1.27 -22.91
N GLN A 196 -21.35 -2.02 -23.59
CA GLN A 196 -21.77 -3.34 -23.18
C GLN A 196 -21.36 -4.36 -24.27
N PRO A 197 -20.06 -4.64 -24.41
CA PRO A 197 -19.61 -5.61 -25.39
C PRO A 197 -20.20 -6.97 -25.07
N LYS A 198 -20.49 -7.75 -26.13
CA LYS A 198 -21.05 -9.07 -25.96
C LYS A 198 -20.17 -10.08 -26.64
N LYS A 199 -20.09 -11.26 -26.04
CA LYS A 199 -19.37 -12.40 -26.59
C LYS A 199 -20.29 -13.61 -26.63
N PHE A 200 -20.36 -14.23 -27.79
CA PHE A 200 -21.09 -15.48 -28.04
C PHE A 200 -20.13 -16.54 -28.51
N VAL A 201 -20.50 -17.80 -28.32
CA VAL A 201 -19.88 -18.93 -28.94
C VAL A 201 -20.93 -19.65 -29.78
N VAL A 202 -20.66 -19.82 -31.05
CA VAL A 202 -21.60 -20.46 -32.02
C VAL A 202 -20.92 -21.61 -32.76
N LYS A 203 -21.69 -22.54 -33.28
CA LYS A 203 -21.14 -23.57 -34.17
C LYS A 203 -20.79 -22.96 -35.51
N ASP A 204 -19.65 -23.37 -36.07
CA ASP A 204 -19.16 -22.92 -37.37
C ASP A 204 -20.21 -23.05 -38.46
N GLU A 205 -20.90 -24.17 -38.51
CA GLU A 205 -21.95 -24.47 -39.50
C GLU A 205 -23.22 -23.62 -39.45
N LYS A 206 -23.42 -22.90 -38.34
CA LYS A 206 -24.57 -22.02 -38.06
C LYS A 206 -24.20 -20.54 -38.03
N PHE A 207 -22.96 -20.24 -38.24
CA PHE A 207 -22.51 -18.87 -38.30
C PHE A 207 -22.91 -18.23 -39.62
N ASP A 208 -23.88 -17.34 -39.56
CA ASP A 208 -24.30 -16.59 -40.77
C ASP A 208 -23.33 -15.46 -41.03
N THR A 209 -22.57 -15.60 -42.10
CA THR A 209 -21.63 -14.59 -42.59
C THR A 209 -22.27 -13.59 -43.55
N THR A 210 -23.57 -13.74 -43.85
CA THR A 210 -24.27 -12.85 -44.79
C THR A 210 -24.87 -11.63 -44.15
N GLY A 211 -25.01 -11.62 -42.80
CA GLY A 211 -25.40 -10.46 -42.04
C GLY A 211 -24.16 -9.70 -41.62
N ASP A 212 -24.09 -8.46 -41.98
CA ASP A 212 -23.23 -7.42 -41.43
C ASP A 212 -21.76 -7.86 -41.19
N LYS A 213 -21.02 -7.92 -42.28
CA LYS A 213 -19.57 -7.93 -42.20
C LYS A 213 -19.15 -6.66 -41.45
N LEU A 214 -18.75 -6.83 -40.23
CA LEU A 214 -17.96 -5.84 -39.56
C LEU A 214 -16.63 -5.73 -40.32
N VAL A 215 -16.60 -4.82 -41.28
CA VAL A 215 -15.41 -4.35 -41.96
C VAL A 215 -14.73 -5.39 -42.87
N ASP A 216 -14.97 -5.30 -44.14
CA ASP A 216 -13.98 -5.63 -45.15
C ASP A 216 -12.81 -4.65 -44.98
N ASP A 217 -11.56 -5.09 -45.11
CA ASP A 217 -10.32 -4.34 -44.82
C ASP A 217 -10.24 -2.94 -45.47
N ASP A 218 -11.12 -2.66 -46.45
CA ASP A 218 -11.21 -1.41 -47.20
C ASP A 218 -12.58 -0.71 -47.14
N ALA A 219 -13.54 -1.22 -46.33
CA ALA A 219 -14.86 -0.59 -46.23
C ALA A 219 -14.83 0.63 -45.31
N GLU A 220 -15.19 1.76 -45.83
CA GLU A 220 -15.52 2.92 -44.97
C GLU A 220 -16.62 2.51 -44.00
N LEU A 221 -16.39 2.83 -42.71
CA LEU A 221 -17.27 2.55 -41.57
C LEU A 221 -18.72 3.07 -41.72
N THR A 222 -19.10 3.55 -42.85
CA THR A 222 -20.39 4.21 -43.12
C THR A 222 -21.56 3.26 -43.25
N ASP A 223 -21.33 2.00 -43.59
CA ASP A 223 -22.42 1.06 -43.86
C ASP A 223 -22.79 0.16 -42.68
N ALA A 224 -21.92 0.03 -41.68
CA ALA A 224 -22.16 -0.81 -40.50
C ALA A 224 -23.13 -0.20 -39.48
N VAL A 225 -23.39 1.09 -39.57
CA VAL A 225 -24.05 1.85 -38.49
C VAL A 225 -25.57 1.97 -38.67
N THR A 226 -26.09 1.65 -39.84
CA THR A 226 -27.52 1.91 -40.17
C THR A 226 -28.41 0.69 -40.07
N ASP A 227 -27.87 -0.50 -39.89
CA ASP A 227 -28.68 -1.70 -39.77
C ASP A 227 -29.07 -1.97 -38.33
N THR A 228 -30.31 -1.59 -37.97
CA THR A 228 -30.94 -1.90 -36.70
C THR A 228 -31.09 -3.40 -36.44
N LYS A 229 -30.80 -4.24 -37.43
CA LYS A 229 -30.75 -5.69 -37.24
C LYS A 229 -29.43 -6.19 -36.65
N ALA A 230 -28.43 -5.34 -36.57
CA ALA A 230 -27.14 -5.67 -35.98
C ALA A 230 -27.17 -5.76 -34.44
N ASP A 231 -28.27 -5.35 -33.79
CA ASP A 231 -28.37 -5.53 -32.31
C ASP A 231 -28.50 -7.03 -31.99
N PRO A 232 -27.46 -7.66 -31.43
CA PRO A 232 -27.48 -9.08 -31.08
C PRO A 232 -28.51 -9.43 -29.99
N TYR A 233 -29.26 -8.48 -29.51
CA TYR A 233 -30.34 -8.68 -28.51
C TYR A 233 -31.72 -8.29 -29.00
N ALA A 234 -31.84 -7.62 -30.12
CA ALA A 234 -33.13 -7.11 -30.59
C ALA A 234 -34.10 -8.21 -30.98
N ASP A 235 -33.60 -9.32 -31.55
CA ASP A 235 -34.40 -10.49 -31.92
C ASP A 235 -33.70 -11.80 -31.56
N LYS A 236 -34.22 -12.47 -30.56
CA LYS A 236 -33.66 -13.72 -30.05
C LYS A 236 -33.86 -14.92 -30.97
N THR A 237 -34.68 -14.81 -31.98
CA THR A 237 -34.97 -15.92 -32.91
C THR A 237 -34.03 -15.94 -34.10
N ASP A 238 -33.60 -14.77 -34.57
CA ASP A 238 -32.79 -14.60 -35.77
C ASP A 238 -31.37 -14.07 -35.50
N ASN A 239 -31.05 -13.81 -34.25
CA ASN A 239 -29.74 -13.28 -33.86
C ASN A 239 -28.82 -14.34 -33.26
N ASN A 240 -27.60 -13.96 -33.02
CA ASN A 240 -26.55 -14.83 -32.51
C ASN A 240 -26.80 -15.36 -31.10
N GLU A 241 -27.67 -14.72 -30.31
CA GLU A 241 -28.07 -15.22 -29.01
C GLU A 241 -28.84 -16.56 -29.14
N ALA A 242 -29.70 -16.70 -30.12
CA ALA A 242 -30.40 -17.95 -30.37
C ALA A 242 -29.46 -19.08 -30.85
N GLN A 243 -28.31 -18.74 -31.40
CA GLN A 243 -27.27 -19.69 -31.84
C GLN A 243 -26.19 -19.92 -30.81
N ASN A 244 -26.24 -19.20 -29.69
CA ASN A 244 -25.25 -19.30 -28.64
C ASN A 244 -25.22 -20.69 -28.01
N ILE A 245 -24.08 -21.36 -28.10
CA ILE A 245 -23.85 -22.68 -27.52
C ILE A 245 -23.02 -22.64 -26.25
N ASN A 246 -22.99 -21.49 -25.58
CA ASN A 246 -22.28 -21.35 -24.31
C ASN A 246 -22.70 -22.45 -23.31
N THR A 247 -21.76 -23.02 -22.58
CA THR A 247 -21.93 -24.18 -21.69
C THR A 247 -22.27 -25.53 -22.35
N SER A 248 -22.32 -25.60 -23.68
CA SER A 248 -22.57 -26.86 -24.39
C SER A 248 -21.31 -27.74 -24.39
N THR A 249 -21.53 -29.05 -24.55
CA THR A 249 -20.44 -30.01 -24.66
C THR A 249 -20.10 -30.22 -26.14
N LEU A 250 -18.81 -30.08 -26.44
CA LEU A 250 -18.26 -30.27 -27.79
C LEU A 250 -17.29 -31.44 -27.82
N LYS A 251 -17.11 -32.04 -28.98
CA LYS A 251 -16.15 -33.12 -29.23
C LYS A 251 -14.80 -32.56 -29.63
N LYS A 252 -13.75 -33.30 -29.34
CA LYS A 252 -12.41 -32.97 -29.86
C LYS A 252 -12.43 -32.87 -31.38
N GLY A 253 -11.93 -31.77 -31.88
CA GLY A 253 -11.90 -31.49 -33.34
C GLY A 253 -13.10 -30.69 -33.85
N ASP A 254 -14.13 -30.47 -33.03
CA ASP A 254 -15.23 -29.57 -33.38
C ASP A 254 -14.69 -28.14 -33.54
N LYS A 255 -15.21 -27.41 -34.49
CA LYS A 255 -14.92 -25.99 -34.66
C LYS A 255 -16.02 -25.16 -34.00
N VAL A 256 -15.61 -24.05 -33.41
CA VAL A 256 -16.47 -23.04 -32.83
C VAL A 256 -16.06 -21.66 -33.29
N VAL A 257 -17.02 -20.76 -33.31
CA VAL A 257 -16.78 -19.36 -33.60
C VAL A 257 -17.08 -18.55 -32.36
N TYR A 258 -16.09 -17.82 -31.90
CA TYR A 258 -16.30 -16.80 -30.88
C TYR A 258 -16.62 -15.48 -31.56
N GLN A 259 -17.80 -14.95 -31.28
CA GLN A 259 -18.22 -13.65 -31.79
C GLN A 259 -18.07 -12.63 -30.66
N VAL A 260 -17.35 -11.57 -30.92
CA VAL A 260 -17.25 -10.43 -30.01
C VAL A 260 -17.88 -9.23 -30.69
N TRP A 261 -18.91 -8.68 -30.08
CA TRP A 261 -19.62 -7.53 -30.57
C TRP A 261 -19.16 -6.27 -29.87
N LEU A 262 -18.79 -5.28 -30.64
CA LEU A 262 -18.42 -3.97 -30.16
C LEU A 262 -19.67 -3.08 -30.19
N ASP A 263 -20.13 -2.67 -29.01
CA ASP A 263 -21.28 -1.76 -28.90
C ASP A 263 -20.82 -0.31 -29.10
N THR A 264 -21.18 0.27 -30.22
CA THR A 264 -20.93 1.68 -30.51
C THR A 264 -22.22 2.54 -30.44
N THR A 265 -23.33 1.94 -30.03
CA THR A 265 -24.64 2.62 -30.01
C THR A 265 -24.69 3.79 -29.01
N LYS A 266 -23.79 3.77 -28.06
CA LYS A 266 -23.65 4.82 -27.01
C LYS A 266 -22.60 5.86 -27.37
N PHE A 267 -21.93 5.76 -28.51
CA PHE A 267 -21.02 6.82 -28.97
C PHE A 267 -21.79 8.11 -29.23
N ASP A 268 -21.43 9.16 -28.54
CA ASP A 268 -21.86 10.49 -28.91
C ASP A 268 -20.97 10.98 -30.07
N VAL A 269 -21.57 11.27 -31.18
CA VAL A 269 -20.90 11.77 -32.39
C VAL A 269 -20.12 13.06 -32.11
N ASN A 270 -20.54 13.82 -31.10
CA ASN A 270 -19.83 15.03 -30.64
C ASN A 270 -18.52 14.73 -29.90
N ASN A 271 -18.33 13.50 -29.46
CA ASN A 271 -17.13 13.07 -28.74
C ASN A 271 -16.18 12.26 -29.60
N LYS A 272 -16.46 12.05 -30.87
CA LYS A 272 -15.61 11.22 -31.76
C LYS A 272 -14.16 11.73 -31.85
N ASP A 273 -13.93 13.03 -31.69
CA ASP A 273 -12.59 13.62 -31.74
C ASP A 273 -11.72 13.24 -30.54
N TYR A 274 -12.31 12.69 -29.48
CA TYR A 274 -11.59 12.18 -28.30
C TYR A 274 -11.30 10.68 -28.39
N ILE A 275 -11.90 9.97 -29.34
CA ILE A 275 -11.71 8.54 -29.54
C ILE A 275 -10.60 8.36 -30.57
N GLN A 276 -9.42 7.96 -30.13
CA GLN A 276 -8.27 7.75 -31.01
C GLN A 276 -8.29 6.37 -31.70
N SER A 277 -8.76 5.35 -30.97
CA SER A 277 -8.88 4.00 -31.45
C SER A 277 -9.90 3.22 -30.64
N VAL A 278 -10.48 2.21 -31.24
CA VAL A 278 -11.34 1.23 -30.58
C VAL A 278 -10.85 -0.16 -31.01
N GLY A 279 -10.72 -1.06 -30.03
CA GLY A 279 -10.23 -2.40 -30.30
C GLY A 279 -10.85 -3.43 -29.38
N ILE A 280 -10.62 -4.68 -29.72
CA ILE A 280 -11.02 -5.84 -28.94
C ILE A 280 -9.76 -6.64 -28.64
N THR A 281 -9.58 -7.02 -27.36
CA THR A 281 -8.59 -8.03 -26.99
C THR A 281 -9.32 -9.26 -26.50
N ASP A 282 -9.04 -10.39 -27.10
CA ASP A 282 -9.57 -11.69 -26.66
C ASP A 282 -8.43 -12.55 -26.14
N ASN A 283 -8.54 -12.94 -24.87
CA ASN A 283 -7.62 -13.88 -24.24
C ASN A 283 -8.28 -15.27 -24.27
N TYR A 284 -7.95 -16.07 -25.26
CA TYR A 284 -8.47 -17.44 -25.39
C TYR A 284 -7.55 -18.45 -24.70
N ASP A 285 -8.06 -19.63 -24.44
CA ASP A 285 -7.31 -20.73 -23.83
C ASP A 285 -6.38 -21.39 -24.87
N GLU A 286 -5.14 -20.92 -24.94
CA GLU A 286 -4.13 -21.38 -25.90
C GLU A 286 -3.68 -22.83 -25.69
N GLU A 287 -3.90 -23.38 -24.51
CA GLU A 287 -3.58 -24.80 -24.22
C GLU A 287 -4.58 -25.75 -24.86
N ASN A 288 -5.83 -25.33 -24.99
CA ASN A 288 -6.94 -26.17 -25.45
C ASN A 288 -7.55 -25.76 -26.78
N LEU A 289 -7.28 -24.55 -27.26
CA LEU A 289 -7.80 -24.01 -28.50
C LEU A 289 -6.67 -23.63 -29.48
N THR A 290 -6.93 -23.83 -30.75
CA THR A 290 -6.06 -23.30 -31.82
C THR A 290 -6.84 -22.26 -32.60
N VAL A 291 -6.32 -21.06 -32.70
CA VAL A 291 -6.88 -19.98 -33.50
C VAL A 291 -5.99 -19.77 -34.72
N ASP A 292 -6.59 -19.78 -35.92
CA ASP A 292 -5.91 -19.37 -37.14
C ASP A 292 -6.18 -17.88 -37.36
N ALA A 293 -5.12 -17.08 -37.31
CA ALA A 293 -5.21 -15.63 -37.52
C ALA A 293 -5.86 -15.24 -38.87
N ASN A 294 -5.77 -16.11 -39.89
CA ASN A 294 -6.42 -15.86 -41.18
C ASN A 294 -7.95 -16.03 -41.15
N ASN A 295 -8.48 -16.57 -40.05
CA ASN A 295 -9.90 -16.77 -39.83
C ASN A 295 -10.51 -15.73 -38.87
N ILE A 296 -9.76 -14.71 -38.49
CA ILE A 296 -10.28 -13.54 -37.80
C ILE A 296 -10.88 -12.62 -38.85
N LYS A 297 -12.18 -12.41 -38.80
CA LYS A 297 -12.91 -11.61 -39.78
C LYS A 297 -13.64 -10.47 -39.10
#